data_f36866ac76ea7b634789dcb1b1104914
#
_entry.id   f36866ac76ea7b634789dcb1b1104914
#
_cell.length_a   1.000
_cell.length_b   1.000
_cell.length_c   1.000
_cell.angle_alpha   90.00
_cell.angle_beta   90.00
_cell.angle_gamma   90.00
#
_symmetry.space_group_name_H-M   'P 1'
#
loop_
_entity.id
_entity.type
_entity.pdbx_description
1 polymer ?
#
loop_
_entity_poly.entity_id
_entity_poly.type
_entity_poly.pdbx_seq_one_letter_code
_entity_poly.pdbx_strand_id
1 'polypeptide(L)'
;MKNALLIPTDFSENAWVAIKYAANLAIKFNWDIHVLHVYQKFDRLLATTEFNEAVAKHNEDASIGEMQNLENKIKTEFPKLGLTTACIDGNLTETILKVATENNAPFIIMGTKGASGLKGLVFGSNTFEIIQESPIGVIAVPESYQEFKLEKIGMLTNFQATEFDLIDSFIHRTSPAIDLTLLHVLESNKSNDQNTILYWEEKMLKHTGVNSVTFKSKQMINRIDVKQPIPYCIDQMILEEGVDLLLLTYTRKSFFANLFSKSLTKSIANELTVPSFFMREYFLHPLRDQ
;
A
#
# COMPACT_ATOMS: atom_id res chain seq x y z
N MET A 1 -10.13 -2.08 22.57
CA MET A 1 -10.64 -2.63 21.28
C MET A 1 -9.46 -3.20 20.53
N LYS A 2 -9.64 -4.25 19.75
CA LYS A 2 -8.58 -4.71 18.81
C LYS A 2 -8.38 -3.68 17.73
N ASN A 3 -7.17 -3.59 17.22
CA ASN A 3 -6.91 -2.81 16.01
C ASN A 3 -7.66 -3.40 14.82
N ALA A 4 -8.15 -2.58 13.92
CA ALA A 4 -8.82 -3.03 12.70
C ALA A 4 -8.14 -2.41 11.47
N LEU A 5 -7.74 -3.25 10.51
CA LEU A 5 -7.25 -2.78 9.21
C LEU A 5 -8.41 -2.20 8.40
N LEU A 6 -8.20 -1.06 7.74
CA LEU A 6 -9.20 -0.50 6.83
C LEU A 6 -8.95 -1.01 5.41
N ILE A 7 -9.99 -1.58 4.78
CA ILE A 7 -9.91 -2.12 3.43
C ILE A 7 -11.01 -1.47 2.57
N PRO A 8 -10.69 -0.42 1.81
CA PRO A 8 -11.58 0.10 0.79
C PRO A 8 -11.79 -0.93 -0.32
N THR A 9 -13.04 -1.08 -0.76
CA THR A 9 -13.42 -2.03 -1.81
C THR A 9 -14.32 -1.41 -2.87
N ASP A 10 -14.08 -1.79 -4.12
CA ASP A 10 -14.95 -1.57 -5.28
C ASP A 10 -15.56 -2.89 -5.78
N PHE A 11 -15.52 -3.93 -4.95
CA PHE A 11 -15.98 -5.29 -5.22
C PHE A 11 -15.23 -6.02 -6.36
N SER A 12 -14.15 -5.44 -6.90
CA SER A 12 -13.35 -6.07 -7.95
C SER A 12 -12.56 -7.29 -7.44
N GLU A 13 -12.08 -8.12 -8.37
CA GLU A 13 -11.20 -9.25 -8.03
C GLU A 13 -9.88 -8.78 -7.40
N ASN A 14 -9.35 -7.63 -7.81
CA ASN A 14 -8.15 -7.09 -7.16
C ASN A 14 -8.44 -6.58 -5.73
N ALA A 15 -9.62 -6.02 -5.47
CA ALA A 15 -10.05 -5.70 -4.11
C ALA A 15 -10.20 -6.98 -3.27
N TRP A 16 -10.67 -8.07 -3.85
CA TRP A 16 -10.71 -9.37 -3.17
C TRP A 16 -9.32 -9.90 -2.81
N VAL A 17 -8.32 -9.77 -3.71
CA VAL A 17 -6.92 -10.12 -3.39
C VAL A 17 -6.40 -9.29 -2.21
N ALA A 18 -6.70 -7.99 -2.18
CA ALA A 18 -6.32 -7.11 -1.07
C ALA A 18 -7.02 -7.51 0.25
N ILE A 19 -8.30 -7.89 0.21
CA ILE A 19 -9.04 -8.39 1.37
C ILE A 19 -8.40 -9.69 1.91
N LYS A 20 -8.03 -10.63 1.04
CA LYS A 20 -7.34 -11.87 1.45
C LYS A 20 -6.00 -11.59 2.12
N TYR A 21 -5.22 -10.68 1.54
CA TYR A 21 -3.96 -10.23 2.15
C TYR A 21 -4.21 -9.62 3.54
N ALA A 22 -5.16 -8.69 3.64
CA ALA A 22 -5.52 -8.03 4.89
C ALA A 22 -6.03 -9.01 5.96
N ALA A 23 -6.84 -9.98 5.57
CA ALA A 23 -7.36 -11.02 6.46
C ALA A 23 -6.22 -11.86 7.07
N ASN A 24 -5.27 -12.32 6.25
CA ASN A 24 -4.11 -13.06 6.73
C ASN A 24 -3.19 -12.20 7.61
N LEU A 25 -2.98 -10.93 7.25
CA LEU A 25 -2.22 -9.98 8.05
C LEU A 25 -2.90 -9.74 9.41
N ALA A 26 -4.22 -9.56 9.42
CA ALA A 26 -5.02 -9.38 10.64
C ALA A 26 -4.96 -10.63 11.56
N ILE A 27 -5.05 -11.83 11.00
CA ILE A 27 -4.91 -13.08 11.75
C ILE A 27 -3.51 -13.18 12.37
N LYS A 28 -2.44 -12.85 11.62
CA LYS A 28 -1.05 -12.88 12.10
C LYS A 28 -0.84 -11.96 13.30
N PHE A 29 -1.46 -10.78 13.31
CA PHE A 29 -1.29 -9.78 14.38
C PHE A 29 -2.45 -9.73 15.38
N ASN A 30 -3.39 -10.67 15.31
CA ASN A 30 -4.61 -10.71 16.14
C ASN A 30 -5.41 -9.40 16.08
N TRP A 31 -5.59 -8.88 14.86
CA TRP A 31 -6.39 -7.71 14.54
C TRP A 31 -7.72 -8.13 13.91
N ASP A 32 -8.60 -7.16 13.76
CA ASP A 32 -9.84 -7.27 13.00
C ASP A 32 -9.71 -6.57 11.63
N ILE A 33 -10.72 -6.67 10.80
CA ILE A 33 -10.79 -5.92 9.54
C ILE A 33 -12.07 -5.09 9.47
N HIS A 34 -11.97 -3.92 8.84
CA HIS A 34 -13.08 -3.05 8.50
C HIS A 34 -13.11 -2.84 6.98
N VAL A 35 -14.13 -3.41 6.31
CA VAL A 35 -14.29 -3.29 4.85
C VAL A 35 -15.23 -2.14 4.56
N LEU A 36 -14.75 -1.19 3.75
CA LEU A 36 -15.45 0.05 3.44
C LEU A 36 -15.72 0.15 1.94
N HIS A 37 -16.97 0.32 1.55
CA HIS A 37 -17.34 0.77 0.21
C HIS A 37 -17.81 2.22 0.25
N VAL A 38 -17.24 3.06 -0.62
CA VAL A 38 -17.67 4.45 -0.78
C VAL A 38 -18.36 4.57 -2.13
N TYR A 39 -19.62 5.01 -2.10
CA TYR A 39 -20.41 5.27 -3.29
C TYR A 39 -20.78 6.75 -3.39
N GLN A 40 -21.13 7.22 -4.58
CA GLN A 40 -21.56 8.60 -4.79
C GLN A 40 -23.02 8.64 -5.22
N LYS A 41 -23.81 9.47 -4.53
CA LYS A 41 -25.13 9.86 -4.99
C LYS A 41 -24.95 10.91 -6.09
N PHE A 42 -25.19 10.53 -7.33
CA PHE A 42 -25.11 11.45 -8.46
C PHE A 42 -26.37 12.30 -8.55
N ASP A 43 -26.24 13.60 -8.25
CA ASP A 43 -27.25 14.58 -8.60
C ASP A 43 -27.08 15.03 -10.06
N ARG A 44 -28.02 14.63 -10.92
CA ARG A 44 -28.08 15.17 -12.28
C ARG A 44 -28.75 16.54 -12.25
N LEU A 45 -27.99 17.58 -12.54
CA LEU A 45 -28.45 18.99 -12.56
C LEU A 45 -29.73 19.25 -13.40
N LEU A 46 -30.03 18.38 -14.37
CA LEU A 46 -31.21 18.49 -15.27
C LEU A 46 -32.28 17.45 -14.98
N ALA A 47 -32.19 16.66 -13.91
CA ALA A 47 -33.16 15.67 -13.53
C ALA A 47 -34.07 16.20 -12.39
N THR A 48 -35.27 15.62 -12.25
CA THR A 48 -36.14 15.96 -11.13
C THR A 48 -35.56 15.41 -9.82
N THR A 49 -35.94 16.04 -8.69
CA THR A 49 -35.54 15.59 -7.35
C THR A 49 -35.93 14.14 -7.11
N GLU A 50 -37.14 13.74 -7.50
CA GLU A 50 -37.66 12.37 -7.37
C GLU A 50 -36.80 11.36 -8.15
N PHE A 51 -36.35 11.73 -9.36
CA PHE A 51 -35.45 10.87 -10.15
C PHE A 51 -34.09 10.71 -9.50
N ASN A 52 -33.49 11.80 -9.00
CA ASN A 52 -32.21 11.77 -8.31
C ASN A 52 -32.28 10.94 -7.03
N GLU A 53 -33.36 11.07 -6.23
CA GLU A 53 -33.64 10.26 -5.04
C GLU A 53 -33.79 8.78 -5.38
N ALA A 54 -34.50 8.44 -6.43
CA ALA A 54 -34.68 7.05 -6.86
C ALA A 54 -33.35 6.41 -7.31
N VAL A 55 -32.54 7.15 -8.07
CA VAL A 55 -31.19 6.69 -8.47
C VAL A 55 -30.25 6.56 -7.26
N ALA A 56 -30.27 7.52 -6.35
CA ALA A 56 -29.47 7.46 -5.13
C ALA A 56 -29.82 6.24 -4.28
N LYS A 57 -31.12 5.98 -4.09
CA LYS A 57 -31.59 4.81 -3.35
C LYS A 57 -31.21 3.51 -4.05
N HIS A 58 -31.33 3.44 -5.37
CA HIS A 58 -30.92 2.25 -6.12
C HIS A 58 -29.44 1.95 -5.96
N ASN A 59 -28.55 2.97 -6.03
CA ASN A 59 -27.12 2.81 -5.82
C ASN A 59 -26.78 2.37 -4.39
N GLU A 60 -27.48 2.91 -3.40
CA GLU A 60 -27.34 2.51 -2.01
C GLU A 60 -27.74 1.04 -1.79
N ASP A 61 -28.94 0.64 -2.27
CA ASP A 61 -29.45 -0.72 -2.15
C ASP A 61 -28.52 -1.73 -2.87
N ALA A 62 -28.01 -1.39 -4.05
CA ALA A 62 -27.05 -2.19 -4.79
C ALA A 62 -25.73 -2.35 -4.01
N SER A 63 -25.18 -1.26 -3.47
CA SER A 63 -23.94 -1.27 -2.68
C SER A 63 -24.10 -2.13 -1.42
N ILE A 64 -25.23 -2.05 -0.73
CA ILE A 64 -25.55 -2.86 0.45
C ILE A 64 -25.64 -4.35 0.06
N GLY A 65 -26.30 -4.68 -1.05
CA GLY A 65 -26.40 -6.05 -1.54
C GLY A 65 -25.03 -6.66 -1.89
N GLU A 66 -24.19 -5.93 -2.61
CA GLU A 66 -22.82 -6.36 -2.92
C GLU A 66 -21.97 -6.53 -1.64
N MET A 67 -22.11 -5.62 -0.66
CA MET A 67 -21.41 -5.71 0.60
C MET A 67 -21.85 -6.94 1.41
N GLN A 68 -23.13 -7.27 1.45
CA GLN A 68 -23.63 -8.48 2.11
C GLN A 68 -23.06 -9.75 1.48
N ASN A 69 -23.00 -9.81 0.15
CA ASN A 69 -22.38 -10.94 -0.56
C ASN A 69 -20.90 -11.07 -0.22
N LEU A 70 -20.19 -9.95 -0.22
CA LEU A 70 -18.76 -9.90 0.14
C LEU A 70 -18.55 -10.32 1.61
N GLU A 71 -19.36 -9.84 2.54
CA GLU A 71 -19.32 -10.20 3.95
C GLU A 71 -19.48 -11.71 4.16
N ASN A 72 -20.45 -12.33 3.47
CA ASN A 72 -20.67 -13.77 3.51
C ASN A 72 -19.45 -14.53 2.95
N LYS A 73 -18.86 -14.04 1.86
CA LYS A 73 -17.64 -14.62 1.25
C LYS A 73 -16.47 -14.57 2.24
N ILE A 74 -16.25 -13.42 2.91
CA ILE A 74 -15.17 -13.25 3.90
C ILE A 74 -15.41 -14.19 5.10
N LYS A 75 -16.62 -14.22 5.68
CA LYS A 75 -16.95 -15.09 6.81
C LYS A 75 -16.79 -16.58 6.51
N THR A 76 -17.05 -16.97 5.25
CA THR A 76 -16.86 -18.35 4.80
C THR A 76 -15.38 -18.72 4.72
N GLU A 77 -14.53 -17.84 4.17
CA GLU A 77 -13.09 -18.10 3.99
C GLU A 77 -12.31 -17.87 5.29
N PHE A 78 -12.73 -16.90 6.12
CA PHE A 78 -12.06 -16.50 7.36
C PHE A 78 -13.02 -16.49 8.57
N PRO A 79 -13.55 -17.65 9.02
CA PRO A 79 -14.68 -17.72 9.98
C PRO A 79 -14.35 -17.20 11.38
N LYS A 80 -13.07 -17.06 11.74
CA LYS A 80 -12.63 -16.55 13.06
C LYS A 80 -12.18 -15.10 13.07
N LEU A 81 -12.18 -14.45 11.90
CA LEU A 81 -11.74 -13.07 11.75
C LEU A 81 -12.84 -12.10 12.20
N GLY A 82 -12.50 -11.14 13.06
CA GLY A 82 -13.39 -10.03 13.38
C GLY A 82 -13.59 -9.15 12.13
N LEU A 83 -14.84 -8.97 11.74
CA LEU A 83 -15.22 -8.26 10.53
C LEU A 83 -16.30 -7.22 10.84
N THR A 84 -16.08 -6.00 10.38
CA THR A 84 -17.09 -4.95 10.27
C THR A 84 -17.13 -4.45 8.83
N THR A 85 -18.30 -4.03 8.39
CA THR A 85 -18.50 -3.53 7.02
C THR A 85 -19.28 -2.22 7.03
N ALA A 86 -19.01 -1.35 6.07
CA ALA A 86 -19.77 -0.11 5.87
C ALA A 86 -19.88 0.26 4.39
N CYS A 87 -21.05 0.80 4.03
CA CYS A 87 -21.26 1.51 2.76
C CYS A 87 -21.55 2.97 3.09
N ILE A 88 -20.72 3.89 2.59
CA ILE A 88 -20.82 5.32 2.92
C ILE A 88 -20.92 6.13 1.63
N ASP A 89 -21.90 7.06 1.61
CA ASP A 89 -21.99 8.05 0.55
C ASP A 89 -20.99 9.18 0.75
N GLY A 90 -20.22 9.55 -0.27
CA GLY A 90 -19.30 10.65 -0.18
C GLY A 90 -18.16 10.67 -1.19
N ASN A 91 -17.24 11.61 -0.99
CA ASN A 91 -15.98 11.63 -1.74
C ASN A 91 -15.11 10.46 -1.30
N LEU A 92 -14.57 9.71 -2.25
CA LEU A 92 -13.83 8.48 -1.98
C LEU A 92 -12.64 8.72 -1.04
N THR A 93 -11.75 9.64 -1.43
CA THR A 93 -10.50 9.90 -0.71
C THR A 93 -10.78 10.46 0.68
N GLU A 94 -11.61 11.49 0.78
CA GLU A 94 -11.98 12.12 2.06
C GLU A 94 -12.62 11.11 3.03
N THR A 95 -13.55 10.29 2.53
CA THR A 95 -14.25 9.29 3.35
C THR A 95 -13.31 8.21 3.85
N ILE A 96 -12.45 7.67 2.99
CA ILE A 96 -11.46 6.66 3.39
C ILE A 96 -10.52 7.21 4.47
N LEU A 97 -9.95 8.40 4.27
CA LEU A 97 -9.01 9.00 5.21
C LEU A 97 -9.67 9.35 6.54
N LYS A 98 -10.90 9.85 6.51
CA LYS A 98 -11.70 10.12 7.70
C LYS A 98 -11.95 8.84 8.50
N VAL A 99 -12.48 7.80 7.87
CA VAL A 99 -12.77 6.51 8.53
C VAL A 99 -11.50 5.87 9.08
N ALA A 100 -10.40 5.92 8.33
CA ALA A 100 -9.10 5.39 8.78
C ALA A 100 -8.60 6.10 10.05
N THR A 101 -8.74 7.43 10.10
CA THR A 101 -8.31 8.24 11.23
C THR A 101 -9.20 8.05 12.45
N GLU A 102 -10.53 8.11 12.28
CA GLU A 102 -11.52 7.97 13.37
C GLU A 102 -11.44 6.58 14.04
N ASN A 103 -11.15 5.54 13.27
CA ASN A 103 -10.99 4.18 13.78
C ASN A 103 -9.55 3.83 14.22
N ASN A 104 -8.62 4.78 14.17
CA ASN A 104 -7.19 4.53 14.44
C ASN A 104 -6.66 3.31 13.70
N ALA A 105 -7.02 3.16 12.42
CA ALA A 105 -6.59 2.03 11.62
C ALA A 105 -5.06 1.93 11.58
N PRO A 106 -4.47 0.76 11.85
CA PRO A 106 -3.01 0.61 11.74
C PRO A 106 -2.52 0.84 10.31
N PHE A 107 -3.24 0.32 9.32
CA PHE A 107 -2.96 0.48 7.90
C PHE A 107 -4.25 0.55 7.08
N ILE A 108 -4.14 1.19 5.90
CA ILE A 108 -5.12 1.08 4.82
C ILE A 108 -4.58 0.04 3.84
N ILE A 109 -5.39 -0.93 3.42
CA ILE A 109 -4.97 -1.98 2.47
C ILE A 109 -5.86 -1.90 1.23
N MET A 110 -5.24 -1.74 0.06
CA MET A 110 -5.95 -1.56 -1.21
C MET A 110 -5.34 -2.42 -2.32
N GLY A 111 -6.17 -2.83 -3.26
CA GLY A 111 -5.66 -3.38 -4.52
C GLY A 111 -4.96 -2.31 -5.36
N THR A 112 -4.00 -2.70 -6.18
CA THR A 112 -3.30 -1.77 -7.08
C THR A 112 -4.14 -1.33 -8.27
N LYS A 113 -5.19 -2.08 -8.64
CA LYS A 113 -6.10 -1.78 -9.75
C LYS A 113 -7.53 -1.72 -9.24
N GLY A 114 -8.38 -0.92 -9.86
CA GLY A 114 -9.82 -0.87 -9.56
C GLY A 114 -10.65 -1.58 -10.63
N ALA A 115 -11.97 -1.58 -10.43
CA ALA A 115 -12.96 -2.20 -11.31
C ALA A 115 -12.90 -1.72 -12.78
N SER A 116 -12.37 -0.52 -13.04
CA SER A 116 -12.21 0.01 -14.40
C SER A 116 -11.19 -0.73 -15.27
N GLY A 117 -10.32 -1.55 -14.67
CA GLY A 117 -9.41 -2.50 -15.34
C GLY A 117 -8.63 -1.95 -16.53
N LEU A 118 -8.38 -0.63 -16.60
CA LEU A 118 -7.70 0.00 -17.74
C LEU A 118 -6.32 -0.64 -17.93
N LYS A 119 -6.19 -1.39 -19.00
CA LYS A 119 -4.93 -2.04 -19.40
C LYS A 119 -3.82 -0.99 -19.51
N GLY A 120 -2.76 -1.16 -18.72
CA GLY A 120 -1.58 -0.30 -18.73
C GLY A 120 -1.52 0.80 -17.68
N LEU A 121 -2.51 0.92 -16.77
CA LEU A 121 -2.42 1.72 -15.55
C LEU A 121 -2.09 0.81 -14.38
N VAL A 122 -1.09 1.17 -13.66
CA VAL A 122 -0.37 0.38 -12.68
C VAL A 122 -0.93 0.48 -11.29
N PHE A 123 -1.12 1.70 -10.82
CA PHE A 123 -1.99 2.01 -9.70
C PHE A 123 -3.27 2.62 -10.27
N GLY A 124 -4.41 2.16 -9.81
CA GLY A 124 -5.64 2.91 -9.99
C GLY A 124 -5.43 4.32 -9.43
N SER A 125 -6.04 5.32 -10.07
CA SER A 125 -6.00 6.71 -9.61
C SER A 125 -6.31 6.83 -8.12
N ASN A 126 -7.28 6.05 -7.65
CA ASN A 126 -7.76 6.06 -6.27
C ASN A 126 -6.69 5.57 -5.27
N THR A 127 -6.04 4.44 -5.56
CA THR A 127 -4.97 3.92 -4.69
C THR A 127 -3.79 4.89 -4.62
N PHE A 128 -3.44 5.49 -5.77
CA PHE A 128 -2.37 6.48 -5.82
C PHE A 128 -2.72 7.75 -5.04
N GLU A 129 -3.96 8.23 -5.14
CA GLU A 129 -4.42 9.41 -4.39
C GLU A 129 -4.41 9.15 -2.88
N ILE A 130 -4.85 7.96 -2.44
CA ILE A 130 -4.77 7.58 -1.02
C ILE A 130 -3.32 7.53 -0.54
N ILE A 131 -2.38 6.96 -1.31
CA ILE A 131 -0.94 6.97 -0.96
C ILE A 131 -0.42 8.40 -0.81
N GLN A 132 -0.88 9.31 -1.67
CA GLN A 132 -0.43 10.72 -1.64
C GLN A 132 -0.98 11.52 -0.46
N GLU A 133 -2.20 11.24 -0.03
CA GLU A 133 -2.90 12.08 0.94
C GLU A 133 -2.99 11.45 2.34
N SER A 134 -2.72 10.13 2.45
CA SER A 134 -2.91 9.41 3.71
C SER A 134 -1.85 9.77 4.77
N PRO A 135 -2.30 10.12 6.00
CA PRO A 135 -1.43 10.20 7.17
C PRO A 135 -1.11 8.81 7.77
N ILE A 136 -1.75 7.77 7.26
CA ILE A 136 -1.63 6.40 7.72
C ILE A 136 -0.94 5.58 6.63
N GLY A 137 -0.10 4.62 7.01
CA GLY A 137 0.57 3.74 6.07
C GLY A 137 -0.40 2.98 5.17
N VAL A 138 -0.11 2.91 3.89
CA VAL A 138 -0.94 2.26 2.87
C VAL A 138 -0.21 1.05 2.31
N ILE A 139 -0.83 -0.12 2.36
CA ILE A 139 -0.32 -1.33 1.69
C ILE A 139 -1.10 -1.52 0.39
N ALA A 140 -0.38 -1.42 -0.72
CA ALA A 140 -0.93 -1.69 -2.04
C ALA A 140 -0.61 -3.14 -2.44
N VAL A 141 -1.66 -3.92 -2.75
CA VAL A 141 -1.55 -5.35 -3.04
C VAL A 141 -1.76 -5.58 -4.54
N PRO A 142 -0.76 -6.14 -5.26
CA PRO A 142 -0.89 -6.41 -6.68
C PRO A 142 -1.90 -7.54 -6.95
N GLU A 143 -2.62 -7.45 -8.06
CA GLU A 143 -3.61 -8.44 -8.47
C GLU A 143 -3.02 -9.85 -8.66
N SER A 144 -1.75 -9.91 -9.05
CA SER A 144 -1.01 -11.17 -9.25
C SER A 144 -0.61 -11.87 -7.94
N TYR A 145 -0.80 -11.22 -6.78
CA TYR A 145 -0.38 -11.79 -5.50
C TYR A 145 -1.24 -12.99 -5.10
N GLN A 146 -0.62 -14.13 -4.85
CA GLN A 146 -1.32 -15.40 -4.67
C GLN A 146 -1.31 -15.90 -3.22
N GLU A 147 -0.15 -15.85 -2.56
CA GLU A 147 0.06 -16.51 -1.27
C GLU A 147 0.60 -15.52 -0.25
N PHE A 148 -0.05 -15.44 0.92
CA PHE A 148 0.38 -14.55 1.99
C PHE A 148 1.69 -15.04 2.62
N LYS A 149 2.71 -14.17 2.56
CA LYS A 149 3.99 -14.29 3.24
C LYS A 149 4.37 -12.96 3.87
N LEU A 150 5.01 -13.01 5.01
CA LEU A 150 5.55 -11.83 5.69
C LEU A 150 6.72 -12.27 6.59
N GLU A 151 7.81 -12.63 5.97
CA GLU A 151 9.05 -13.08 6.61
C GLU A 151 10.22 -12.20 6.21
N LYS A 152 10.35 -11.91 4.92
CA LYS A 152 11.42 -11.10 4.33
C LYS A 152 10.89 -9.74 3.90
N ILE A 153 11.34 -8.72 4.60
CA ILE A 153 10.96 -7.34 4.33
C ILE A 153 12.07 -6.66 3.54
N GLY A 154 11.74 -6.18 2.34
CA GLY A 154 12.61 -5.30 1.57
C GLY A 154 12.32 -3.84 1.87
N MET A 155 13.33 -2.99 1.91
CA MET A 155 13.16 -1.55 1.98
C MET A 155 14.00 -0.89 0.89
N LEU A 156 13.36 -0.11 0.03
CA LEU A 156 14.08 0.71 -0.93
C LEU A 156 14.76 1.86 -0.19
N THR A 157 16.06 2.01 -0.40
CA THR A 157 16.87 3.05 0.25
C THR A 157 17.61 3.93 -0.74
N ASN A 158 17.62 5.23 -0.44
CA ASN A 158 18.53 6.23 -0.98
C ASN A 158 19.33 6.90 0.15
N PHE A 159 19.38 6.24 1.30
CA PHE A 159 20.08 6.71 2.47
C PHE A 159 19.53 8.05 2.98
N GLN A 160 18.21 8.17 3.02
CA GLN A 160 17.49 9.34 3.56
C GLN A 160 17.06 9.08 4.99
N ALA A 161 17.27 10.05 5.90
CA ALA A 161 16.93 9.89 7.32
C ALA A 161 15.46 9.51 7.58
N THR A 162 14.55 9.90 6.70
CA THR A 162 13.11 9.56 6.76
C THR A 162 12.82 8.07 6.61
N GLU A 163 13.79 7.29 6.12
CA GLU A 163 13.66 5.83 5.97
C GLU A 163 13.74 5.12 7.33
N PHE A 164 14.40 5.73 8.34
CA PHE A 164 14.35 5.23 9.71
C PHE A 164 12.96 5.35 10.32
N ASP A 165 12.30 6.47 10.05
CA ASP A 165 10.94 6.69 10.53
C ASP A 165 9.92 5.79 9.81
N LEU A 166 10.21 5.43 8.55
CA LEU A 166 9.40 4.47 7.80
C LEU A 166 9.40 3.09 8.48
N ILE A 167 10.59 2.58 8.81
CA ILE A 167 10.71 1.28 9.46
C ILE A 167 10.11 1.30 10.87
N ASP A 168 10.34 2.37 11.64
CA ASP A 168 9.75 2.55 12.96
C ASP A 168 8.22 2.56 12.89
N SER A 169 7.65 3.28 11.94
CA SER A 169 6.20 3.35 11.74
C SER A 169 5.60 1.98 11.43
N PHE A 170 6.28 1.15 10.65
CA PHE A 170 5.83 -0.20 10.34
C PHE A 170 5.98 -1.13 11.56
N ILE A 171 7.15 -1.17 12.19
CA ILE A 171 7.45 -2.07 13.33
C ILE A 171 6.62 -1.72 14.55
N HIS A 172 6.46 -0.43 14.88
CA HIS A 172 5.70 -0.01 16.07
C HIS A 172 4.25 -0.52 16.03
N ARG A 173 3.67 -0.64 14.86
CA ARG A 173 2.30 -1.13 14.69
C ARG A 173 2.21 -2.65 14.64
N THR A 174 3.18 -3.31 14.05
CA THR A 174 3.16 -4.76 13.81
C THR A 174 3.92 -5.56 14.85
N SER A 175 4.92 -4.95 15.53
CA SER A 175 5.80 -5.61 16.51
C SER A 175 6.34 -6.97 16.06
N PRO A 176 6.72 -7.17 14.78
CA PRO A 176 7.26 -8.43 14.32
C PRO A 176 8.77 -8.47 14.59
N ALA A 177 9.30 -9.68 14.62
CA ALA A 177 10.71 -9.90 14.38
C ALA A 177 10.90 -10.04 12.86
N ILE A 178 11.62 -9.12 12.22
CA ILE A 178 11.80 -9.08 10.77
C ILE A 178 13.27 -9.20 10.36
N ASP A 179 13.48 -9.87 9.23
CA ASP A 179 14.74 -9.82 8.49
C ASP A 179 14.60 -8.74 7.41
N LEU A 180 15.43 -7.69 7.50
CA LEU A 180 15.37 -6.52 6.65
C LEU A 180 16.42 -6.57 5.56
N THR A 181 16.01 -6.42 4.30
CA THR A 181 16.93 -6.25 3.18
C THR A 181 16.84 -4.83 2.63
N LEU A 182 17.92 -4.07 2.76
CA LEU A 182 18.07 -2.74 2.17
C LEU A 182 18.37 -2.90 0.68
N LEU A 183 17.48 -2.40 -0.17
CA LEU A 183 17.58 -2.48 -1.63
C LEU A 183 17.95 -1.10 -2.20
N HIS A 184 19.06 -1.03 -2.93
CA HIS A 184 19.53 0.22 -3.53
C HIS A 184 19.80 0.06 -5.02
N VAL A 185 19.28 1.00 -5.83
CA VAL A 185 19.58 1.06 -7.26
C VAL A 185 20.69 2.09 -7.51
N LEU A 186 21.82 1.62 -7.98
CA LEU A 186 22.95 2.47 -8.32
C LEU A 186 22.76 3.11 -9.69
N GLU A 187 22.96 4.41 -9.78
CA GLU A 187 23.09 5.09 -11.07
C GLU A 187 24.33 4.58 -11.82
N SER A 188 24.25 4.63 -13.15
CA SER A 188 25.40 4.26 -14.00
C SER A 188 26.67 5.01 -13.58
N ASN A 189 27.77 4.30 -13.43
CA ASN A 189 29.10 4.83 -13.05
C ASN A 189 29.23 5.30 -11.59
N LYS A 190 28.27 5.04 -10.69
CA LYS A 190 28.43 5.24 -9.25
C LYS A 190 28.79 3.92 -8.57
N SER A 191 29.55 3.99 -7.49
CA SER A 191 29.85 2.89 -6.57
C SER A 191 29.23 3.20 -5.22
N ASN A 192 28.92 2.14 -4.46
CA ASN A 192 28.47 2.29 -3.09
C ASN A 192 29.62 2.82 -2.20
N ASP A 193 29.30 3.74 -1.30
CA ASP A 193 30.16 4.09 -0.19
C ASP A 193 29.98 3.06 0.93
N GLN A 194 31.02 2.27 1.18
CA GLN A 194 30.99 1.21 2.17
C GLN A 194 30.72 1.74 3.59
N ASN A 195 31.19 2.93 3.93
CA ASN A 195 30.97 3.52 5.25
C ASN A 195 29.47 3.89 5.42
N THR A 196 28.83 4.40 4.37
CA THR A 196 27.41 4.69 4.37
C THR A 196 26.60 3.41 4.55
N ILE A 197 26.94 2.33 3.85
CA ILE A 197 26.26 1.04 3.99
C ILE A 197 26.34 0.52 5.42
N LEU A 198 27.55 0.43 5.98
CA LEU A 198 27.80 -0.05 7.35
C LEU A 198 27.04 0.78 8.39
N TYR A 199 27.04 2.12 8.23
CA TYR A 199 26.28 3.00 9.10
C TYR A 199 24.78 2.69 9.07
N TRP A 200 24.23 2.45 7.88
CA TRP A 200 22.79 2.18 7.72
C TRP A 200 22.42 0.79 8.25
N GLU A 201 23.20 -0.24 7.95
CA GLU A 201 23.00 -1.58 8.51
C GLU A 201 23.02 -1.55 10.04
N GLU A 202 24.03 -0.88 10.65
CA GLU A 202 24.12 -0.74 12.11
C GLU A 202 22.93 0.04 12.71
N LYS A 203 22.51 1.11 12.06
CA LYS A 203 21.37 1.92 12.52
C LYS A 203 20.06 1.15 12.43
N MET A 204 19.78 0.47 11.33
CA MET A 204 18.58 -0.33 11.15
C MET A 204 18.52 -1.50 12.13
N LEU A 205 19.66 -2.14 12.40
CA LEU A 205 19.73 -3.25 13.36
C LEU A 205 19.42 -2.82 14.81
N LYS A 206 19.54 -1.53 15.13
CA LYS A 206 19.19 -1.00 16.46
C LYS A 206 17.69 -0.84 16.70
N HIS A 207 16.87 -0.91 15.65
CA HIS A 207 15.42 -0.84 15.81
C HIS A 207 14.87 -2.12 16.45
N THR A 208 14.06 -1.95 17.48
CA THR A 208 13.40 -3.08 18.16
C THR A 208 12.55 -3.86 17.16
N GLY A 209 12.78 -5.16 17.04
CA GLY A 209 12.06 -6.03 16.11
C GLY A 209 12.77 -6.28 14.78
N VAL A 210 13.95 -5.67 14.53
CA VAL A 210 14.82 -6.06 13.42
C VAL A 210 15.83 -7.10 13.91
N ASN A 211 15.77 -8.30 13.35
CA ASN A 211 16.68 -9.40 13.71
C ASN A 211 18.00 -9.37 12.93
N SER A 212 17.90 -9.09 11.64
CA SER A 212 19.03 -9.01 10.74
C SER A 212 18.82 -7.91 9.71
N VAL A 213 19.93 -7.36 9.22
CA VAL A 213 19.95 -6.40 8.14
C VAL A 213 20.95 -6.86 7.10
N THR A 214 20.54 -6.88 5.84
CA THR A 214 21.41 -7.14 4.70
C THR A 214 21.26 -6.02 3.68
N PHE A 215 22.36 -5.68 3.00
CA PHE A 215 22.35 -4.68 1.94
C PHE A 215 22.55 -5.33 0.58
N LYS A 216 21.72 -4.94 -0.36
CA LYS A 216 21.78 -5.36 -1.75
C LYS A 216 21.68 -4.16 -2.67
N SER A 217 22.49 -4.16 -3.69
CA SER A 217 22.42 -3.12 -4.72
C SER A 217 22.51 -3.71 -6.11
N LYS A 218 21.86 -3.03 -7.03
CA LYS A 218 21.90 -3.38 -8.45
C LYS A 218 22.20 -2.12 -9.27
N GLN A 219 23.16 -2.23 -10.17
CA GLN A 219 23.49 -1.11 -11.05
C GLN A 219 22.42 -0.95 -12.13
N MET A 220 22.02 0.29 -12.36
CA MET A 220 21.06 0.62 -13.41
C MET A 220 21.63 0.20 -14.78
N ILE A 221 20.89 -0.64 -15.49
CA ILE A 221 21.28 -1.17 -16.79
C ILE A 221 20.78 -0.23 -17.88
N ASN A 222 21.69 0.45 -18.57
CA ASN A 222 21.37 1.22 -19.76
C ASN A 222 21.32 0.29 -20.99
N ARG A 223 20.25 -0.49 -21.12
CA ARG A 223 20.02 -1.36 -22.29
C ARG A 223 18.87 -0.78 -23.11
N ILE A 224 18.98 -0.87 -24.42
CA ILE A 224 17.98 -0.33 -25.38
C ILE A 224 16.63 -1.06 -25.25
N ASP A 225 16.65 -2.33 -24.85
CA ASP A 225 15.48 -3.17 -24.64
C ASP A 225 14.79 -2.97 -23.30
N VAL A 226 15.45 -2.32 -22.34
CA VAL A 226 14.89 -2.01 -21.01
C VAL A 226 14.38 -0.58 -20.98
N LYS A 227 13.08 -0.41 -21.21
CA LYS A 227 12.42 0.92 -21.22
C LYS A 227 12.47 1.63 -19.87
N GLN A 228 12.63 0.89 -18.77
CA GLN A 228 12.55 1.39 -17.41
C GLN A 228 13.55 0.66 -16.51
N PRO A 229 14.80 1.13 -16.51
CA PRO A 229 15.90 0.41 -15.86
C PRO A 229 15.77 0.32 -14.34
N ILE A 230 15.17 1.33 -13.67
CA ILE A 230 15.05 1.34 -12.21
C ILE A 230 14.01 0.35 -11.71
N PRO A 231 12.74 0.36 -12.19
CA PRO A 231 11.76 -0.65 -11.83
C PRO A 231 12.26 -2.06 -12.09
N TYR A 232 12.87 -2.29 -13.24
CA TYR A 232 13.46 -3.58 -13.57
C TYR A 232 14.50 -4.04 -12.55
N CYS A 233 15.40 -3.16 -12.11
CA CYS A 233 16.40 -3.48 -11.10
C CYS A 233 15.75 -3.82 -9.74
N ILE A 234 14.71 -3.08 -9.36
CA ILE A 234 13.95 -3.31 -8.12
C ILE A 234 13.28 -4.68 -8.17
N ASP A 235 12.55 -4.97 -9.25
CA ASP A 235 11.85 -6.25 -9.42
C ASP A 235 12.81 -7.44 -9.40
N GLN A 236 13.95 -7.31 -10.07
CA GLN A 236 15.00 -8.34 -10.01
C GLN A 236 15.54 -8.55 -8.59
N MET A 237 15.79 -7.49 -7.82
CA MET A 237 16.23 -7.63 -6.43
C MET A 237 15.16 -8.26 -5.54
N ILE A 238 13.89 -7.89 -5.73
CA ILE A 238 12.75 -8.50 -5.02
C ILE A 238 12.73 -10.01 -5.24
N LEU A 239 12.86 -10.45 -6.50
CA LEU A 239 12.86 -11.87 -6.87
C LEU A 239 14.09 -12.61 -6.33
N GLU A 240 15.29 -12.04 -6.51
CA GLU A 240 16.56 -12.64 -6.08
C GLU A 240 16.64 -12.82 -4.56
N GLU A 241 16.14 -11.86 -3.80
CA GLU A 241 16.18 -11.88 -2.32
C GLU A 241 14.93 -12.54 -1.72
N GLY A 242 13.89 -12.80 -2.52
CA GLY A 242 12.64 -13.39 -2.07
C GLY A 242 11.86 -12.49 -1.11
N VAL A 243 11.79 -11.20 -1.43
CA VAL A 243 11.07 -10.20 -0.62
C VAL A 243 9.57 -10.46 -0.65
N ASP A 244 8.92 -10.46 0.51
CA ASP A 244 7.48 -10.69 0.69
C ASP A 244 6.67 -9.39 0.79
N LEU A 245 7.29 -8.35 1.35
CA LEU A 245 6.72 -7.00 1.47
C LEU A 245 7.82 -5.96 1.21
N LEU A 246 7.53 -4.97 0.38
CA LEU A 246 8.44 -3.88 0.09
C LEU A 246 8.02 -2.60 0.84
N LEU A 247 8.94 -1.97 1.55
CA LEU A 247 8.72 -0.69 2.23
C LEU A 247 9.28 0.46 1.37
N LEU A 248 8.47 1.53 1.21
CA LEU A 248 8.83 2.71 0.41
C LEU A 248 8.39 4.00 1.09
N THR A 249 9.27 4.98 1.16
CA THR A 249 8.92 6.35 1.53
C THR A 249 8.39 7.09 0.30
N TYR A 250 7.17 7.63 0.38
CA TYR A 250 6.65 8.51 -0.65
C TYR A 250 7.05 9.97 -0.37
N THR A 251 7.80 10.57 -1.27
CA THR A 251 8.13 12.01 -1.22
C THR A 251 7.84 12.67 -2.55
N ARG A 252 7.36 13.93 -2.53
CA ARG A 252 7.10 14.69 -3.78
C ARG A 252 8.40 15.07 -4.52
N LYS A 253 9.55 15.04 -3.85
CA LYS A 253 10.84 15.56 -4.34
C LYS A 253 11.95 14.52 -4.44
N SER A 254 11.74 13.27 -3.97
CA SER A 254 12.79 12.26 -3.95
C SER A 254 12.99 11.62 -5.32
N PHE A 255 14.08 10.88 -5.45
CA PHE A 255 14.31 9.93 -6.54
C PHE A 255 13.06 9.06 -6.80
N PHE A 256 12.35 8.66 -5.74
CA PHE A 256 11.08 7.95 -5.83
C PHE A 256 9.90 8.83 -6.29
N ALA A 257 9.93 10.15 -6.13
CA ALA A 257 8.94 11.04 -6.76
C ALA A 257 9.07 11.02 -8.29
N ASN A 258 10.26 10.81 -8.83
CA ASN A 258 10.45 10.55 -10.25
C ASN A 258 9.97 9.15 -10.65
N LEU A 259 10.04 8.17 -9.74
CA LEU A 259 9.38 6.87 -9.88
C LEU A 259 7.84 7.02 -9.89
N PHE A 260 7.32 8.04 -9.21
CA PHE A 260 5.91 8.43 -9.17
C PHE A 260 5.57 9.62 -10.08
N SER A 261 6.49 10.10 -10.94
CA SER A 261 6.13 11.03 -12.02
C SER A 261 5.22 10.34 -13.03
N LYS A 262 4.26 11.07 -13.61
CA LYS A 262 3.19 10.50 -14.48
C LYS A 262 3.66 9.52 -15.56
N SER A 263 4.92 9.51 -15.93
CA SER A 263 5.49 8.60 -16.94
C SER A 263 6.19 7.38 -16.33
N LEU A 264 6.80 7.49 -15.16
CA LEU A 264 7.53 6.42 -14.48
C LEU A 264 6.66 5.65 -13.47
N THR A 265 5.72 6.33 -12.81
CA THR A 265 4.71 5.71 -11.92
C THR A 265 3.93 4.63 -12.63
N LYS A 266 3.61 4.84 -13.90
CA LYS A 266 2.96 3.84 -14.73
C LYS A 266 3.76 2.54 -14.83
N SER A 267 5.06 2.56 -14.57
CA SER A 267 5.94 1.46 -14.86
C SER A 267 6.37 0.64 -13.65
N ILE A 268 6.69 1.27 -12.51
CA ILE A 268 7.07 0.49 -11.32
C ILE A 268 5.89 -0.32 -10.82
N ALA A 269 4.75 0.31 -10.76
CA ALA A 269 3.57 -0.37 -10.28
C ALA A 269 2.98 -1.37 -11.31
N ASN A 270 3.40 -1.39 -12.61
CA ASN A 270 3.16 -2.51 -13.52
C ASN A 270 3.97 -3.75 -13.14
N GLU A 271 5.04 -3.55 -12.39
CA GLU A 271 6.07 -4.55 -12.16
C GLU A 271 6.22 -4.93 -10.67
N LEU A 272 5.56 -4.21 -9.74
CA LEU A 272 5.53 -4.66 -8.35
C LEU A 272 4.79 -5.99 -8.25
N THR A 273 5.56 -7.04 -8.02
CA THR A 273 5.06 -8.41 -7.88
C THR A 273 4.68 -8.76 -6.45
N VAL A 274 5.05 -7.90 -5.49
CA VAL A 274 4.81 -8.08 -4.05
C VAL A 274 4.03 -6.92 -3.45
N PRO A 275 3.28 -7.13 -2.36
CA PRO A 275 2.66 -6.05 -1.61
C PRO A 275 3.68 -5.00 -1.22
N SER A 276 3.26 -3.73 -1.26
CA SER A 276 4.16 -2.62 -1.01
C SER A 276 3.55 -1.64 -0.04
N PHE A 277 4.29 -1.36 1.03
CA PHE A 277 3.91 -0.42 2.07
C PHE A 277 4.45 0.96 1.75
N PHE A 278 3.56 1.93 1.68
CA PHE A 278 3.86 3.33 1.43
C PHE A 278 3.56 4.18 2.65
N MET A 279 4.46 5.07 2.97
CA MET A 279 4.20 6.14 3.92
C MET A 279 4.78 7.45 3.41
N ARG A 280 4.01 8.54 3.58
CA ARG A 280 4.42 9.84 3.13
C ARG A 280 5.41 10.47 4.11
N GLU A 281 6.52 11.01 3.61
CA GLU A 281 7.57 11.67 4.39
C GLU A 281 7.03 12.76 5.33
N TYR A 282 6.10 13.59 4.88
CA TYR A 282 5.52 14.66 5.67
C TYR A 282 4.89 14.17 6.99
N PHE A 283 4.33 12.98 7.01
CA PHE A 283 3.68 12.40 8.19
C PHE A 283 4.65 11.61 9.08
N LEU A 284 5.88 11.38 8.62
CA LEU A 284 6.92 10.75 9.41
C LEU A 284 7.57 11.73 10.42
N HIS A 285 7.47 13.06 10.17
CA HIS A 285 8.06 14.09 11.03
C HIS A 285 7.07 15.17 11.47
N PRO A 286 5.97 14.84 12.20
CA PRO A 286 5.01 15.85 12.62
C PRO A 286 5.55 16.87 13.63
N LEU A 287 6.75 16.70 14.19
CA LEU A 287 7.30 17.48 15.29
C LEU A 287 8.61 18.25 14.98
N ARG A 288 9.12 18.25 13.74
CA ARG A 288 10.36 18.96 13.40
C ARG A 288 10.17 20.41 12.96
N ASP A 289 8.92 20.85 12.74
CA ASP A 289 8.58 22.21 12.30
C ASP A 289 7.85 23.01 13.40
N GLN A 290 8.09 22.71 14.70
CA GLN A 290 7.68 23.54 15.82
C GLN A 290 8.87 24.12 16.59
#